data_d3f568da7068507156f5e3a8f4c41a05
#
_entry.id   d3f568da7068507156f5e3a8f4c41a05
#
_cell.length_a   1.000
_cell.length_b   1.000
_cell.length_c   1.000
_cell.angle_alpha   90.00
_cell.angle_beta   90.00
_cell.angle_gamma   90.00
#
_symmetry.space_group_name_H-M   'P 1'
#
loop_
_entity.id
_entity.type
_entity.pdbx_description
1 polymer ?
#
loop_
_entity_poly.entity_id
_entity_poly.type
_entity_poly.pdbx_seq_one_letter_code
_entity_poly.pdbx_strand_id
1 'polypeptide(L)'
;MRKHAGYILWELLLALLLCGLLSAALAPRVRGVLQTFQRLGTELKISEDSRFILGTLDSYLWSGTSQTRPGRKNQYVFVTPNHLRHAFYASGALYLELKNGQRQPMTEAGDGTTNRPRFLPGKEDGDKMFTVDYQGLVTAQFTWVYGARQQTYGTAVLPYAQWYRVGETYVVR
;
A
#
# COMPACT_ATOMS: atom_id res chain seq x y z
N MET A 1 3.89 70.12 -20.44
CA MET A 1 3.91 68.66 -20.59
C MET A 1 3.96 67.93 -19.26
N ARG A 2 3.02 68.13 -18.31
CA ARG A 2 2.99 67.43 -16.97
C ARG A 2 1.65 66.76 -16.63
N LYS A 3 0.66 66.73 -17.54
CA LYS A 3 -0.67 66.17 -17.23
C LYS A 3 -0.78 64.66 -17.46
N HIS A 4 0.21 64.01 -18.10
CA HIS A 4 0.11 62.56 -18.39
C HIS A 4 0.78 61.67 -17.32
N ALA A 5 1.65 62.20 -16.47
CA ALA A 5 2.36 61.38 -15.47
C ALA A 5 1.42 60.83 -14.34
N GLY A 6 0.42 61.61 -13.98
CA GLY A 6 -0.56 61.16 -12.96
C GLY A 6 -1.54 60.08 -13.49
N TYR A 7 -1.83 60.10 -14.78
CA TYR A 7 -2.72 59.10 -15.42
C TYR A 7 -2.05 57.72 -15.51
N ILE A 8 -0.80 57.70 -15.87
CA ILE A 8 0.01 56.46 -15.95
C ILE A 8 0.13 55.79 -14.56
N LEU A 9 0.35 56.59 -13.50
CA LEU A 9 0.42 56.04 -12.13
C LEU A 9 -0.89 55.41 -11.70
N TRP A 10 -2.04 56.04 -12.00
CA TRP A 10 -3.36 55.52 -11.69
C TRP A 10 -3.68 54.22 -12.45
N GLU A 11 -3.32 54.19 -13.73
CA GLU A 11 -3.51 53.01 -14.58
C GLU A 11 -2.67 51.83 -14.10
N LEU A 12 -1.44 52.07 -13.65
CA LEU A 12 -0.57 51.04 -13.08
C LEU A 12 -1.11 50.52 -11.75
N LEU A 13 -1.65 51.38 -10.88
CA LEU A 13 -2.30 50.99 -9.62
C LEU A 13 -3.54 50.16 -9.89
N LEU A 14 -4.36 50.54 -10.86
CA LEU A 14 -5.56 49.81 -11.24
C LEU A 14 -5.21 48.40 -11.79
N ALA A 15 -4.18 48.33 -12.64
CA ALA A 15 -3.68 47.08 -13.20
C ALA A 15 -3.17 46.13 -12.09
N LEU A 16 -2.40 46.66 -11.14
CA LEU A 16 -1.91 45.87 -9.98
C LEU A 16 -3.05 45.38 -9.09
N LEU A 17 -4.06 46.25 -8.86
CA LEU A 17 -5.25 45.87 -8.09
C LEU A 17 -6.03 44.72 -8.78
N LEU A 18 -6.25 44.82 -10.10
CA LEU A 18 -6.91 43.79 -10.88
C LEU A 18 -6.13 42.48 -10.88
N CYS A 19 -4.80 42.54 -11.09
CA CYS A 19 -3.91 41.37 -11.00
C CYS A 19 -3.96 40.74 -9.62
N GLY A 20 -3.98 41.53 -8.55
CA GLY A 20 -4.12 41.07 -7.16
C GLY A 20 -5.45 40.35 -6.93
N LEU A 21 -6.56 40.92 -7.40
CA LEU A 21 -7.87 40.29 -7.29
C LEU A 21 -7.97 38.99 -8.08
N LEU A 22 -7.46 38.97 -9.30
CA LEU A 22 -7.42 37.75 -10.12
C LEU A 22 -6.57 36.66 -9.46
N SER A 23 -5.40 37.00 -8.95
CA SER A 23 -4.53 36.07 -8.24
C SER A 23 -5.20 35.51 -6.99
N ALA A 24 -5.86 36.35 -6.21
CA ALA A 24 -6.61 35.91 -5.02
C ALA A 24 -7.78 34.97 -5.37
N ALA A 25 -8.45 35.20 -6.49
CA ALA A 25 -9.55 34.34 -6.95
C ALA A 25 -9.07 33.00 -7.53
N LEU A 26 -7.90 32.96 -8.15
CA LEU A 26 -7.35 31.75 -8.79
C LEU A 26 -6.55 30.89 -7.80
N ALA A 27 -5.86 31.48 -6.82
CA ALA A 27 -5.00 30.76 -5.88
C ALA A 27 -5.70 29.55 -5.19
N PRO A 28 -6.93 29.67 -4.65
CA PRO A 28 -7.61 28.53 -4.01
C PRO A 28 -7.93 27.40 -5.01
N ARG A 29 -8.26 27.75 -6.26
CA ARG A 29 -8.57 26.77 -7.31
C ARG A 29 -7.32 25.97 -7.71
N VAL A 30 -6.20 26.67 -7.92
CA VAL A 30 -4.89 26.04 -8.22
C VAL A 30 -4.47 25.12 -7.08
N ARG A 31 -4.61 25.56 -5.82
CA ARG A 31 -4.32 24.73 -4.64
C ARG A 31 -5.20 23.47 -4.61
N GLY A 32 -6.49 23.59 -4.88
CA GLY A 32 -7.40 22.44 -4.93
C GLY A 32 -7.02 21.43 -6.01
N VAL A 33 -6.65 21.90 -7.19
CA VAL A 33 -6.16 21.05 -8.29
C VAL A 33 -4.88 20.32 -7.89
N LEU A 34 -3.89 21.02 -7.33
CA LEU A 34 -2.63 20.41 -6.88
C LEU A 34 -2.86 19.35 -5.81
N GLN A 35 -3.73 19.60 -4.83
CA GLN A 35 -4.09 18.62 -3.81
C GLN A 35 -4.76 17.38 -4.41
N THR A 36 -5.61 17.57 -5.41
CA THR A 36 -6.25 16.45 -6.14
C THR A 36 -5.21 15.61 -6.88
N PHE A 37 -4.26 16.23 -7.56
CA PHE A 37 -3.19 15.52 -8.25
C PHE A 37 -2.29 14.73 -7.29
N GLN A 38 -1.89 15.34 -6.17
CA GLN A 38 -1.09 14.63 -5.15
C GLN A 38 -1.84 13.42 -4.59
N ARG A 39 -3.13 13.57 -4.34
CA ARG A 39 -3.99 12.48 -3.84
C ARG A 39 -4.13 11.34 -4.86
N LEU A 40 -4.41 11.68 -6.13
CA LEU A 40 -4.50 10.66 -7.19
C LEU A 40 -3.18 9.92 -7.37
N GLY A 41 -2.05 10.63 -7.30
CA GLY A 41 -0.72 10.00 -7.35
C GLY A 41 -0.50 9.01 -6.21
N THR A 42 -0.94 9.35 -4.99
CA THR A 42 -0.85 8.43 -3.84
C THR A 42 -1.77 7.22 -4.00
N GLU A 43 -3.01 7.41 -4.45
CA GLU A 43 -3.95 6.31 -4.70
C GLU A 43 -3.45 5.35 -5.79
N LEU A 44 -2.83 5.86 -6.85
CA LEU A 44 -2.20 5.06 -7.90
C LEU A 44 -1.02 4.26 -7.34
N LYS A 45 -0.11 4.90 -6.59
CA LYS A 45 1.02 4.22 -5.96
C LYS A 45 0.56 3.09 -5.04
N ILE A 46 -0.43 3.34 -4.17
CA ILE A 46 -1.01 2.32 -3.29
C ILE A 46 -1.58 1.14 -4.11
N SER A 47 -2.27 1.44 -5.21
CA SER A 47 -2.83 0.39 -6.07
C SER A 47 -1.75 -0.47 -6.73
N GLU A 48 -0.66 0.15 -7.22
CA GLU A 48 0.48 -0.55 -7.80
C GLU A 48 1.22 -1.40 -6.77
N ASP A 49 1.57 -0.81 -5.62
CA ASP A 49 2.23 -1.50 -4.52
C ASP A 49 1.38 -2.69 -4.02
N SER A 50 0.06 -2.49 -3.90
CA SER A 50 -0.84 -3.57 -3.47
C SER A 50 -0.91 -4.71 -4.48
N ARG A 51 -0.94 -4.42 -5.78
CA ARG A 51 -0.90 -5.45 -6.83
C ARG A 51 0.41 -6.23 -6.82
N PHE A 52 1.52 -5.53 -6.64
CA PHE A 52 2.84 -6.16 -6.52
C PHE A 52 2.91 -7.08 -5.29
N ILE A 53 2.44 -6.59 -4.13
CA ILE A 53 2.40 -7.38 -2.89
C ILE A 53 1.52 -8.61 -3.07
N LEU A 54 0.29 -8.45 -3.56
CA LEU A 54 -0.64 -9.56 -3.78
C LEU A 54 -0.08 -10.60 -4.75
N GLY A 55 0.46 -10.17 -5.89
CA GLY A 55 1.06 -11.07 -6.87
C GLY A 55 2.26 -11.84 -6.29
N THR A 56 3.08 -11.18 -5.48
CA THR A 56 4.21 -11.82 -4.81
C THR A 56 3.72 -12.80 -3.74
N LEU A 57 2.77 -12.40 -2.90
CA LEU A 57 2.16 -13.28 -1.90
C LEU A 57 1.54 -14.51 -2.56
N ASP A 58 0.72 -14.33 -3.60
CA ASP A 58 0.08 -15.43 -4.33
C ASP A 58 1.12 -16.42 -4.88
N SER A 59 2.17 -15.92 -5.52
CA SER A 59 3.23 -16.77 -6.07
C SER A 59 3.94 -17.61 -5.01
N TYR A 60 4.33 -16.98 -3.89
CA TYR A 60 5.03 -17.68 -2.82
C TYR A 60 4.10 -18.59 -2.00
N LEU A 61 2.88 -18.15 -1.72
CA LEU A 61 1.90 -18.95 -0.97
C LEU A 61 1.45 -20.17 -1.79
N TRP A 62 1.27 -20.01 -3.10
CA TRP A 62 0.94 -21.11 -4.00
C TRP A 62 2.04 -22.15 -4.08
N SER A 63 3.30 -21.72 -4.30
CA SER A 63 4.44 -22.62 -4.47
C SER A 63 4.97 -23.19 -3.15
N GLY A 64 4.67 -22.56 -2.04
CA GLY A 64 5.19 -22.93 -0.73
C GLY A 64 4.46 -24.09 -0.09
N THR A 65 5.20 -24.97 0.59
CA THR A 65 4.63 -25.86 1.57
C THR A 65 4.56 -25.12 2.89
N SER A 66 3.33 -24.91 3.42
CA SER A 66 3.15 -24.18 4.65
C SER A 66 3.70 -24.96 5.85
N GLN A 67 4.71 -24.41 6.49
CA GLN A 67 5.04 -24.78 7.86
C GLN A 67 4.58 -23.65 8.77
N THR A 68 3.29 -23.60 8.99
CA THR A 68 2.70 -22.67 9.95
C THR A 68 3.10 -23.08 11.37
N ARG A 69 4.11 -22.44 11.90
CA ARG A 69 4.17 -22.22 13.34
C ARG A 69 3.56 -20.85 13.58
N PRO A 70 2.38 -20.77 14.19
CA PRO A 70 1.77 -19.49 14.56
C PRO A 70 2.50 -18.91 15.79
N GLY A 71 3.78 -18.57 15.63
CA GLY A 71 4.60 -18.10 16.74
C GLY A 71 4.61 -16.59 16.93
N ARG A 72 4.34 -15.82 15.87
CA ARG A 72 4.30 -14.36 15.93
C ARG A 72 3.15 -13.85 15.09
N LYS A 73 2.42 -12.86 15.59
CA LYS A 73 1.16 -12.35 15.00
C LYS A 73 1.26 -11.94 13.53
N ASN A 74 2.43 -11.57 13.05
CA ASN A 74 2.63 -10.98 11.70
C ASN A 74 3.75 -11.68 10.93
N GLN A 75 3.99 -12.95 11.19
CA GLN A 75 4.97 -13.75 10.47
C GLN A 75 4.30 -14.98 9.85
N TYR A 76 4.59 -15.23 8.59
CA TYR A 76 4.23 -16.44 7.88
C TYR A 76 5.49 -17.11 7.32
N VAL A 77 5.77 -18.34 7.76
CA VAL A 77 6.93 -19.12 7.32
C VAL A 77 6.48 -20.14 6.30
N PHE A 78 7.20 -20.23 5.20
CA PHE A 78 6.95 -21.21 4.13
C PHE A 78 8.27 -21.80 3.64
N VAL A 79 8.17 -22.97 3.00
CA VAL A 79 9.30 -23.66 2.40
C VAL A 79 9.01 -23.80 0.91
N THR A 80 9.91 -23.31 0.08
CA THR A 80 9.81 -23.44 -1.37
C THR A 80 10.09 -24.87 -1.82
N PRO A 81 9.72 -25.27 -3.06
CA PRO A 81 10.01 -26.60 -3.62
C PRO A 81 11.49 -26.99 -3.55
N ASN A 82 12.39 -26.01 -3.58
CA ASN A 82 13.83 -26.21 -3.45
C ASN A 82 14.31 -26.36 -1.99
N HIS A 83 13.40 -26.64 -1.07
CA HIS A 83 13.66 -26.78 0.38
C HIS A 83 14.27 -25.53 1.05
N LEU A 84 14.10 -24.35 0.44
CA LEU A 84 14.56 -23.10 1.01
C LEU A 84 13.47 -22.52 1.90
N ARG A 85 13.85 -22.22 3.15
CA ARG A 85 12.96 -21.55 4.10
C ARG A 85 12.96 -20.06 3.88
N HIS A 86 11.77 -19.50 3.74
CA HIS A 86 11.51 -18.07 3.65
C HIS A 86 10.42 -17.68 4.66
N ALA A 87 10.32 -16.40 4.95
CA ALA A 87 9.24 -15.89 5.80
C ALA A 87 8.79 -14.51 5.34
N PHE A 88 7.49 -14.27 5.37
CA PHE A 88 6.97 -12.92 5.36
C PHE A 88 6.91 -12.38 6.78
N TYR A 89 7.30 -11.15 6.95
CA TYR A 89 7.28 -10.45 8.23
C TYR A 89 6.71 -9.05 8.05
N ALA A 90 5.67 -8.73 8.81
CA ALA A 90 5.03 -7.42 8.76
C ALA A 90 5.23 -6.66 10.08
N SER A 91 5.87 -5.49 10.02
CA SER A 91 6.10 -4.60 11.16
C SER A 91 6.26 -3.16 10.67
N GLY A 92 5.14 -2.44 10.51
CA GLY A 92 5.13 -1.10 9.92
C GLY A 92 5.47 -1.05 8.42
N ALA A 93 6.02 -2.13 7.89
CA ALA A 93 6.25 -2.44 6.49
C ALA A 93 6.24 -3.96 6.31
N LEU A 94 6.06 -4.43 5.08
CA LEU A 94 6.15 -5.85 4.72
C LEU A 94 7.56 -6.17 4.27
N TYR A 95 8.12 -7.25 4.80
CA TYR A 95 9.45 -7.77 4.48
C TYR A 95 9.36 -9.22 4.03
N LEU A 96 10.19 -9.58 3.05
CA LEU A 96 10.51 -10.97 2.73
C LEU A 96 11.85 -11.33 3.37
N GLU A 97 11.87 -12.30 4.28
CA GLU A 97 13.08 -12.84 4.88
C GLU A 97 13.58 -14.00 4.02
N LEU A 98 14.80 -13.85 3.52
CA LEU A 98 15.48 -14.85 2.69
C LEU A 98 16.14 -15.92 3.57
N LYS A 99 16.59 -17.03 2.94
CA LYS A 99 17.23 -18.17 3.63
C LYS A 99 18.43 -17.80 4.49
N ASN A 100 19.14 -16.71 4.15
CA ASN A 100 20.29 -16.21 4.88
C ASN A 100 19.93 -15.29 6.06
N GLY A 101 18.64 -15.12 6.36
CA GLY A 101 18.12 -14.23 7.39
C GLY A 101 18.08 -12.75 7.00
N GLN A 102 18.51 -12.41 5.80
CA GLN A 102 18.37 -11.04 5.29
C GLN A 102 16.89 -10.73 5.02
N ARG A 103 16.48 -9.51 5.40
CA ARG A 103 15.13 -9.02 5.18
C ARG A 103 15.12 -8.01 4.05
N GLN A 104 14.40 -8.34 3.00
CA GLN A 104 14.18 -7.46 1.86
C GLN A 104 12.85 -6.73 2.06
N PRO A 105 12.83 -5.38 2.12
CA PRO A 105 11.58 -4.64 2.23
C PRO A 105 10.80 -4.78 0.93
N MET A 106 9.51 -5.06 1.05
CA MET A 106 8.54 -5.11 -0.05
C MET A 106 7.71 -3.83 -0.11
N THR A 107 7.62 -3.12 1.01
CA THR A 107 6.92 -1.84 1.14
C THR A 107 7.80 -0.82 1.84
N GLU A 108 7.53 0.45 1.59
CA GLU A 108 8.12 1.54 2.36
C GLU A 108 7.40 1.70 3.70
N ALA A 109 8.15 2.05 4.74
CA ALA A 109 7.57 2.45 6.02
C ALA A 109 7.07 3.89 5.91
N GLY A 110 5.76 4.08 6.08
CA GLY A 110 5.11 5.39 6.06
C GLY A 110 4.60 5.82 7.45
N ASP A 111 4.27 7.08 7.58
CA ASP A 111 3.72 7.69 8.81
C ASP A 111 2.18 7.80 8.81
N GLY A 112 1.53 7.43 7.70
CA GLY A 112 0.08 7.51 7.53
C GLY A 112 -0.43 8.84 6.98
N THR A 113 0.47 9.75 6.61
CA THR A 113 0.07 10.97 5.90
C THR A 113 -0.34 10.67 4.46
N THR A 114 -0.99 11.63 3.79
CA THR A 114 -1.39 11.47 2.39
C THR A 114 -0.21 11.19 1.47
N ASN A 115 0.96 11.73 1.76
CA ASN A 115 2.16 11.57 0.94
C ASN A 115 3.03 10.37 1.34
N ARG A 116 2.82 9.80 2.54
CA ARG A 116 3.57 8.67 3.08
C ARG A 116 2.60 7.65 3.70
N PRO A 117 1.92 6.83 2.88
CA PRO A 117 0.98 5.83 3.35
C PRO A 117 1.62 4.89 4.37
N ARG A 118 0.90 4.58 5.44
CA ARG A 118 1.32 3.61 6.45
C ARG A 118 0.76 2.25 6.12
N PHE A 119 1.62 1.25 6.12
CA PHE A 119 1.24 -0.16 5.99
C PHE A 119 0.83 -0.71 7.36
N LEU A 120 -0.36 -1.31 7.44
CA LEU A 120 -0.84 -2.03 8.60
C LEU A 120 -1.04 -3.51 8.25
N PRO A 121 -0.49 -4.43 9.06
CA PRO A 121 -0.82 -5.85 8.94
C PRO A 121 -2.25 -6.11 9.41
N GLY A 122 -3.03 -6.80 8.57
CA GLY A 122 -4.44 -7.08 8.87
C GLY A 122 -5.39 -5.94 8.49
N LYS A 123 -6.60 -5.98 9.03
CA LYS A 123 -7.65 -5.01 8.76
C LYS A 123 -7.56 -3.80 9.68
N GLU A 124 -7.22 -4.05 10.96
CA GLU A 124 -7.10 -3.05 12.00
C GLU A 124 -5.74 -3.14 12.70
N ASP A 125 -5.40 -2.11 13.49
CA ASP A 125 -4.14 -2.12 14.25
C ASP A 125 -4.15 -3.26 15.29
N GLY A 126 -3.15 -4.12 15.21
CA GLY A 126 -3.03 -5.30 16.05
C GLY A 126 -3.63 -6.59 15.49
N ASP A 127 -4.30 -6.54 14.35
CA ASP A 127 -4.78 -7.72 13.63
C ASP A 127 -3.62 -8.57 13.08
N LYS A 128 -3.95 -9.83 12.78
CA LYS A 128 -3.02 -10.73 12.11
C LYS A 128 -3.08 -10.51 10.60
N MET A 129 -1.93 -10.31 9.99
CA MET A 129 -1.82 -10.26 8.54
C MET A 129 -2.12 -11.61 7.90
N PHE A 130 -1.65 -12.71 8.51
CA PHE A 130 -1.79 -14.05 7.98
C PHE A 130 -2.66 -14.90 8.91
N THR A 131 -3.66 -15.57 8.31
CA THR A 131 -4.47 -16.58 8.98
C THR A 131 -4.49 -17.85 8.15
N VAL A 132 -4.53 -19.00 8.81
CA VAL A 132 -4.61 -20.30 8.16
C VAL A 132 -5.79 -21.03 8.78
N ASP A 133 -6.69 -21.49 7.93
CA ASP A 133 -7.84 -22.25 8.38
C ASP A 133 -7.52 -23.75 8.56
N TYR A 134 -8.51 -24.53 9.00
CA TYR A 134 -8.38 -25.97 9.22
C TYR A 134 -8.18 -26.77 7.91
N GLN A 135 -8.54 -26.19 6.76
CA GLN A 135 -8.34 -26.78 5.43
C GLN A 135 -6.97 -26.44 4.85
N GLY A 136 -6.21 -25.57 5.52
CA GLY A 136 -4.91 -25.10 5.07
C GLY A 136 -4.99 -23.90 4.12
N LEU A 137 -6.17 -23.28 3.96
CA LEU A 137 -6.31 -22.03 3.21
C LEU A 137 -5.58 -20.92 3.96
N VAL A 138 -4.64 -20.30 3.29
CA VAL A 138 -3.88 -19.16 3.81
C VAL A 138 -4.53 -17.88 3.34
N THR A 139 -5.01 -17.07 4.27
CA THR A 139 -5.52 -15.73 3.98
C THR A 139 -4.50 -14.71 4.43
N ALA A 140 -4.14 -13.79 3.54
CA ALA A 140 -3.30 -12.64 3.84
C ALA A 140 -4.11 -11.36 3.64
N GLN A 141 -4.12 -10.50 4.67
CA GLN A 141 -4.81 -9.19 4.63
C GLN A 141 -3.91 -8.10 5.15
N PHE A 142 -3.96 -6.94 4.50
CA PHE A 142 -3.25 -5.74 4.94
C PHE A 142 -4.03 -4.48 4.57
N THR A 143 -3.73 -3.40 5.26
CA THR A 143 -4.42 -2.11 5.08
C THR A 143 -3.42 -0.99 4.88
N TRP A 144 -3.68 -0.15 3.90
CA TRP A 144 -3.01 1.12 3.73
C TRP A 144 -3.81 2.23 4.42
N VAL A 145 -3.11 3.00 5.26
CA VAL A 145 -3.67 4.20 5.92
C VAL A 145 -2.99 5.43 5.35
N TYR A 146 -3.76 6.38 4.84
CA TYR A 146 -3.27 7.62 4.25
C TYR A 146 -4.23 8.78 4.51
N GLY A 147 -3.80 9.71 5.34
CA GLY A 147 -4.67 10.77 5.87
C GLY A 147 -5.85 10.18 6.65
N ALA A 148 -7.06 10.59 6.31
CA ALA A 148 -8.30 10.08 6.93
C ALA A 148 -8.86 8.81 6.26
N ARG A 149 -8.12 8.18 5.35
CA ARG A 149 -8.59 7.05 4.54
C ARG A 149 -7.87 5.77 4.90
N GLN A 150 -8.60 4.68 4.73
CA GLN A 150 -8.09 3.33 4.85
C GLN A 150 -8.55 2.50 3.67
N GLN A 151 -7.67 1.67 3.15
CA GLN A 151 -7.98 0.74 2.08
C GLN A 151 -7.37 -0.61 2.37
N THR A 152 -8.23 -1.62 2.50
CA THR A 152 -7.84 -2.99 2.84
C THR A 152 -7.75 -3.83 1.57
N TYR A 153 -6.68 -4.61 1.48
CA TYR A 153 -6.42 -5.57 0.42
C TYR A 153 -6.22 -6.95 1.05
N GLY A 154 -6.53 -7.99 0.30
CA GLY A 154 -6.30 -9.34 0.77
C GLY A 154 -6.35 -10.35 -0.35
N THR A 155 -5.74 -11.50 -0.07
CA THR A 155 -5.79 -12.68 -0.92
C THR A 155 -5.97 -13.91 -0.07
N ALA A 156 -6.53 -14.96 -0.66
CA ALA A 156 -6.70 -16.27 -0.03
C ALA A 156 -6.19 -17.34 -1.00
N VAL A 157 -5.17 -18.07 -0.58
CA VAL A 157 -4.48 -19.06 -1.41
C VAL A 157 -4.48 -20.41 -0.71
N LEU A 158 -4.88 -21.45 -1.40
CA LEU A 158 -4.66 -22.83 -0.98
C LEU A 158 -3.31 -23.28 -1.56
N PRO A 159 -2.26 -23.52 -0.73
CA PRO A 159 -0.98 -23.96 -1.21
C PRO A 159 -1.08 -25.26 -2.00
N TYR A 160 -0.30 -25.39 -3.08
CA TYR A 160 -0.36 -26.52 -3.99
C TYR A 160 -0.24 -27.88 -3.29
N ALA A 161 0.64 -27.99 -2.30
CA ALA A 161 0.80 -29.21 -1.50
C ALA A 161 -0.44 -29.59 -0.69
N GLN A 162 -1.27 -28.62 -0.28
CA GLN A 162 -2.53 -28.84 0.40
C GLN A 162 -3.63 -29.22 -0.60
N TRP A 163 -3.62 -28.60 -1.77
CA TRP A 163 -4.59 -28.87 -2.83
C TRP A 163 -4.49 -30.32 -3.30
N TYR A 164 -3.28 -30.85 -3.47
CA TYR A 164 -3.05 -32.24 -3.84
C TYR A 164 -3.57 -33.23 -2.79
N ARG A 165 -3.36 -32.94 -1.49
CA ARG A 165 -3.88 -33.77 -0.40
C ARG A 165 -5.42 -33.79 -0.35
N VAL A 166 -6.07 -32.66 -0.59
CA VAL A 166 -7.53 -32.58 -0.67
C VAL A 166 -8.04 -33.35 -1.88
N GLY A 167 -7.37 -33.27 -3.03
CA GLY A 167 -7.70 -34.02 -4.24
C GLY A 167 -7.60 -35.55 -4.04
N GLU A 168 -6.54 -36.04 -3.41
CA GLU A 168 -6.40 -37.47 -3.10
C GLU A 168 -7.47 -37.99 -2.15
N THR A 169 -7.92 -37.17 -1.20
CA THR A 169 -8.96 -37.57 -0.25
C THR A 169 -10.34 -37.68 -0.92
N TYR A 170 -10.57 -36.95 -2.00
CA TYR A 170 -11.84 -37.00 -2.75
C TYR A 170 -11.86 -38.04 -3.88
N VAL A 171 -10.71 -38.53 -4.33
CA VAL A 171 -10.60 -39.52 -5.42
C VAL A 171 -10.65 -40.97 -4.88
N VAL A 172 -10.51 -41.17 -3.59
CA VAL A 172 -10.47 -42.52 -2.95
C VAL A 172 -11.74 -42.85 -2.20
N ARG A 173 -12.84 -42.18 -2.49
CA ARG A 173 -14.18 -42.54 -1.98
C ARG A 173 -15.16 -42.54 -3.18
#